data_2127f97528152d96d72ef90855fe900c
#
_entry.id   2127f97528152d96d72ef90855fe900c
#
_cell.length_a   1.000
_cell.length_b   1.000
_cell.length_c   1.000
_cell.angle_alpha   90.00
_cell.angle_beta   90.00
_cell.angle_gamma   90.00
#
_symmetry.space_group_name_H-M   'P 1'
#
loop_
_entity.id
_entity.type
_entity.pdbx_description
1 polymer ?
#
loop_
_entity_poly.entity_id
_entity_poly.type
_entity_poly.pdbx_seq_one_letter_code
_entity_poly.pdbx_strand_id
1 'polypeptide(L)'
;IGQVNDYSYKDDPDKAVDSRYLHRGEFNWSLAPNRNIADTVQGKLFHALDHLEHIRSSHSVFDTTADLRTIDTWDSSILAIVRENAEEKFIGIYNFSDQDKVAWINEDDGIYTDLISGHEMEAKGVMIPAFGCFWLCRKK
;
A
#
# COMPACT_ATOMS: atom_id res chain seq x y z
N ILE A 1 9.51 5.99 10.86
CA ILE A 1 8.20 6.65 11.07
C ILE A 1 8.38 8.16 10.93
N GLY A 2 8.26 8.68 9.70
CA GLY A 2 8.35 10.13 9.45
C GLY A 2 9.72 10.75 9.70
N GLN A 3 10.80 9.97 9.59
CA GLN A 3 12.16 10.49 9.65
C GLN A 3 12.43 11.33 8.39
N VAL A 4 13.04 12.49 8.57
CA VAL A 4 13.45 13.35 7.47
C VAL A 4 14.69 12.80 6.81
N ASN A 5 14.80 12.92 5.48
CA ASN A 5 16.00 12.57 4.74
C ASN A 5 17.19 13.46 5.17
N ASP A 6 18.32 12.84 5.40
CA ASP A 6 19.59 13.55 5.73
C ASP A 6 20.42 13.73 4.46
N TYR A 7 20.49 14.96 3.98
CA TYR A 7 21.28 15.31 2.79
C TYR A 7 22.74 15.67 3.12
N SER A 8 23.12 15.78 4.40
CA SER A 8 24.45 16.16 4.82
C SER A 8 25.54 15.12 4.44
N TYR A 9 25.12 13.89 4.14
CA TYR A 9 26.03 12.84 3.67
C TYR A 9 26.80 13.23 2.40
N LYS A 10 26.25 14.16 1.58
CA LYS A 10 26.89 14.64 0.36
C LYS A 10 28.13 15.47 0.63
N ASP A 11 28.25 16.04 1.82
CA ASP A 11 29.37 16.86 2.25
C ASP A 11 30.54 15.99 2.79
N ASP A 12 30.31 14.69 2.99
CA ASP A 12 31.29 13.72 3.44
C ASP A 12 31.78 12.91 2.24
N PRO A 13 33.05 13.06 1.81
CA PRO A 13 33.59 12.38 0.63
C PRO A 13 33.47 10.85 0.68
N ASP A 14 33.52 10.24 1.87
CA ASP A 14 33.45 8.80 2.05
C ASP A 14 32.00 8.28 1.91
N LYS A 15 31.01 9.14 2.08
CA LYS A 15 29.58 8.81 2.02
C LYS A 15 28.88 9.32 0.77
N ALA A 16 29.41 10.38 0.15
CA ALA A 16 28.76 11.10 -0.96
C ALA A 16 28.36 10.20 -2.15
N VAL A 17 29.13 9.13 -2.37
CA VAL A 17 28.89 8.16 -3.46
C VAL A 17 27.84 7.11 -3.13
N ASP A 18 27.38 7.03 -1.89
CA ASP A 18 26.40 6.02 -1.42
C ASP A 18 25.10 6.68 -0.99
N SER A 19 24.12 6.72 -1.89
CA SER A 19 22.80 7.32 -1.65
C SER A 19 22.01 6.68 -0.49
N ARG A 20 22.44 5.51 -0.01
CA ARG A 20 21.78 4.86 1.14
C ARG A 20 21.91 5.69 2.42
N TYR A 21 22.93 6.53 2.54
CA TYR A 21 23.08 7.44 3.68
C TYR A 21 21.97 8.49 3.77
N LEU A 22 21.26 8.78 2.68
CA LEU A 22 20.08 9.64 2.69
C LEU A 22 19.04 9.23 3.76
N HIS A 23 18.91 7.92 3.99
CA HIS A 23 17.91 7.34 4.89
C HIS A 23 18.50 6.75 6.18
N ARG A 24 19.83 6.95 6.40
CA ARG A 24 20.56 6.35 7.53
C ARG A 24 20.97 7.35 8.60
N GLY A 25 20.37 8.54 8.60
CA GLY A 25 20.54 9.48 9.70
C GLY A 25 20.10 8.87 11.05
N GLU A 26 20.66 9.36 12.14
CA GLU A 26 20.24 8.92 13.48
C GLU A 26 18.78 9.26 13.73
N PHE A 27 18.01 8.27 14.20
CA PHE A 27 16.60 8.49 14.51
C PHE A 27 16.48 9.30 15.81
N ASN A 28 15.74 10.40 15.75
CA ASN A 28 15.41 11.18 16.93
C ASN A 28 14.32 10.49 17.76
N TRP A 29 14.74 9.72 18.76
CA TRP A 29 13.84 8.96 19.64
C TRP A 29 12.84 9.83 20.44
N SER A 30 13.13 11.13 20.63
CA SER A 30 12.16 12.03 21.28
C SER A 30 10.88 12.24 20.47
N LEU A 31 10.92 11.95 19.15
CA LEU A 31 9.75 12.01 18.26
C LEU A 31 8.92 10.71 18.26
N ALA A 32 9.45 9.61 18.80
CA ALA A 32 8.75 8.33 18.79
C ALA A 32 7.36 8.36 19.45
N PRO A 33 7.11 9.08 20.55
CA PRO A 33 5.77 9.21 21.14
C PRO A 33 4.74 9.86 20.22
N ASN A 34 5.17 10.65 19.21
CA ASN A 34 4.28 11.31 18.27
C ASN A 34 3.47 10.32 17.42
N ARG A 35 3.88 9.05 17.35
CA ARG A 35 3.09 7.99 16.69
C ARG A 35 1.69 7.84 17.29
N ASN A 36 1.48 8.24 18.54
CA ASN A 36 0.20 8.17 19.22
C ASN A 36 -0.66 9.44 19.00
N ILE A 37 -0.14 10.44 18.28
CA ILE A 37 -0.81 11.72 18.01
C ILE A 37 -1.26 11.72 16.56
N ALA A 38 -2.53 11.50 16.29
CA ALA A 38 -3.10 11.26 14.95
C ALA A 38 -2.78 12.35 13.92
N ASP A 39 -2.67 13.61 14.33
CA ASP A 39 -2.43 14.74 13.41
C ASP A 39 -0.95 14.94 13.03
N THR A 40 -0.03 14.23 13.67
CA THR A 40 1.39 14.27 13.31
C THR A 40 1.69 13.36 12.12
N VAL A 41 2.78 13.62 11.39
CA VAL A 41 3.25 12.72 10.31
C VAL A 41 3.53 11.32 10.85
N GLN A 42 4.16 11.23 12.03
CA GLN A 42 4.46 9.97 12.71
C GLN A 42 3.17 9.20 13.05
N GLY A 43 2.15 9.89 13.59
CA GLY A 43 0.87 9.29 13.92
C GLY A 43 0.12 8.80 12.68
N LYS A 44 0.02 9.63 11.64
CA LYS A 44 -0.64 9.25 10.39
C LYS A 44 -0.02 7.99 9.76
N LEU A 45 1.32 7.96 9.68
CA LEU A 45 2.03 6.80 9.13
C LEU A 45 1.88 5.56 10.01
N PHE A 46 1.99 5.72 11.33
CA PHE A 46 1.86 4.61 12.27
C PHE A 46 0.46 3.99 12.20
N HIS A 47 -0.59 4.80 12.30
CA HIS A 47 -1.96 4.29 12.26
C HIS A 47 -2.33 3.69 10.90
N ALA A 48 -1.84 4.26 9.79
CA ALA A 48 -2.05 3.67 8.47
C ALA A 48 -1.40 2.28 8.36
N LEU A 49 -0.16 2.12 8.82
CA LEU A 49 0.54 0.83 8.80
C LEU A 49 -0.12 -0.18 9.75
N ASP A 50 -0.49 0.23 10.96
CA ASP A 50 -1.19 -0.59 11.94
C ASP A 50 -2.53 -1.12 11.37
N HIS A 51 -3.29 -0.26 10.70
CA HIS A 51 -4.53 -0.64 10.02
C HIS A 51 -4.28 -1.70 8.93
N LEU A 52 -3.30 -1.50 8.07
CA LEU A 52 -2.96 -2.46 7.02
C LEU A 52 -2.47 -3.80 7.58
N GLU A 53 -1.66 -3.78 8.65
CA GLU A 53 -1.22 -5.02 9.34
C GLU A 53 -2.40 -5.76 9.99
N HIS A 54 -3.37 -5.03 10.54
CA HIS A 54 -4.60 -5.61 11.09
C HIS A 54 -5.42 -6.31 10.01
N ILE A 55 -5.61 -5.67 8.85
CA ILE A 55 -6.26 -6.27 7.68
C ILE A 55 -5.52 -7.56 7.28
N ARG A 56 -4.20 -7.49 7.11
CA ARG A 56 -3.40 -8.66 6.70
C ARG A 56 -3.50 -9.84 7.66
N SER A 57 -3.53 -9.57 8.95
CA SER A 57 -3.63 -10.63 9.96
C SER A 57 -5.03 -11.24 10.10
N SER A 58 -6.06 -10.53 9.59
CA SER A 58 -7.47 -10.93 9.70
C SER A 58 -8.00 -11.72 8.49
N HIS A 59 -7.23 -11.79 7.41
CA HIS A 59 -7.64 -12.42 6.15
C HIS A 59 -6.66 -13.51 5.70
N SER A 60 -7.17 -14.74 5.56
CA SER A 60 -6.38 -15.92 5.17
C SER A 60 -5.78 -15.81 3.76
N VAL A 61 -6.36 -14.96 2.91
CA VAL A 61 -5.83 -14.70 1.55
C VAL A 61 -4.42 -14.08 1.56
N PHE A 62 -3.96 -13.52 2.69
CA PHE A 62 -2.60 -13.01 2.84
C PHE A 62 -1.58 -14.07 3.34
N ASP A 63 -2.03 -15.27 3.64
CA ASP A 63 -1.14 -16.37 4.01
C ASP A 63 -0.23 -16.77 2.85
N THR A 64 0.93 -17.30 3.18
CA THR A 64 1.95 -17.70 2.18
C THR A 64 1.48 -18.79 1.22
N THR A 65 0.43 -19.53 1.58
CA THR A 65 -0.16 -20.62 0.80
C THR A 65 -1.19 -20.17 -0.23
N ALA A 66 -1.63 -18.89 -0.18
CA ALA A 66 -2.55 -18.38 -1.17
C ALA A 66 -1.85 -18.17 -2.52
N ASP A 67 -2.53 -18.51 -3.61
CA ASP A 67 -2.06 -18.26 -4.96
C ASP A 67 -1.88 -16.77 -5.19
N LEU A 68 -0.86 -16.40 -5.98
CA LEU A 68 -0.56 -15.01 -6.35
C LEU A 68 -0.35 -14.90 -7.85
N ARG A 69 -1.05 -13.96 -8.49
CA ARG A 69 -0.87 -13.62 -9.91
C ARG A 69 -1.09 -12.14 -10.16
N THR A 70 -0.54 -11.64 -11.25
CA THR A 70 -0.81 -10.29 -11.75
C THR A 70 -1.94 -10.31 -12.78
N ILE A 71 -2.62 -9.17 -12.93
CA ILE A 71 -3.63 -8.94 -13.97
C ILE A 71 -3.10 -7.84 -14.90
N ASP A 72 -3.30 -8.02 -16.21
CA ASP A 72 -3.07 -6.96 -17.15
C ASP A 72 -4.17 -5.89 -17.04
N THR A 73 -3.76 -4.67 -16.81
CA THR A 73 -4.65 -3.50 -16.65
C THR A 73 -4.67 -2.60 -17.87
N TRP A 74 -3.88 -2.94 -18.91
CA TRP A 74 -3.69 -2.16 -20.15
C TRP A 74 -3.16 -0.73 -19.91
N ASP A 75 -2.77 -0.40 -18.68
CA ASP A 75 -2.14 0.85 -18.29
C ASP A 75 -0.90 0.56 -17.43
N SER A 76 0.28 0.93 -17.93
CA SER A 76 1.56 0.66 -17.27
C SER A 76 1.75 1.39 -15.94
N SER A 77 0.91 2.37 -15.64
CA SER A 77 0.92 3.07 -14.34
C SER A 77 0.04 2.40 -13.29
N ILE A 78 -0.72 1.36 -13.65
CA ILE A 78 -1.57 0.62 -12.73
C ILE A 78 -1.01 -0.78 -12.53
N LEU A 79 -0.79 -1.16 -11.29
CA LEU A 79 -0.53 -2.55 -10.90
C LEU A 79 -1.80 -3.16 -10.34
N ALA A 80 -2.20 -4.33 -10.86
CA ALA A 80 -3.23 -5.15 -10.25
C ALA A 80 -2.70 -6.54 -9.94
N ILE A 81 -2.95 -7.02 -8.73
CA ILE A 81 -2.56 -8.34 -8.25
C ILE A 81 -3.79 -9.07 -7.70
N VAL A 82 -3.83 -10.38 -7.90
CA VAL A 82 -4.83 -11.25 -7.28
C VAL A 82 -4.13 -12.19 -6.32
N ARG A 83 -4.70 -12.31 -5.14
CA ARG A 83 -4.42 -13.43 -4.22
C ARG A 83 -5.69 -14.22 -4.02
N GLU A 84 -5.55 -15.54 -3.95
CA GLU A 84 -6.71 -16.40 -3.90
C GLU A 84 -6.41 -17.70 -3.14
N ASN A 85 -7.34 -18.11 -2.29
CA ASN A 85 -7.34 -19.39 -1.62
C ASN A 85 -8.74 -20.02 -1.66
N ALA A 86 -8.98 -21.05 -0.86
CA ALA A 86 -10.28 -21.74 -0.84
C ALA A 86 -11.41 -20.87 -0.28
N GLU A 87 -11.12 -19.88 0.55
CA GLU A 87 -12.08 -19.10 1.34
C GLU A 87 -12.30 -17.70 0.81
N GLU A 88 -11.24 -17.08 0.27
CA GLU A 88 -11.22 -15.67 -0.08
C GLU A 88 -10.56 -15.43 -1.44
N LYS A 89 -10.99 -14.36 -2.10
CA LYS A 89 -10.35 -13.77 -3.26
C LYS A 89 -10.09 -12.30 -3.00
N PHE A 90 -8.84 -11.89 -3.20
CA PHE A 90 -8.36 -10.52 -3.02
C PHE A 90 -7.84 -9.97 -4.34
N ILE A 91 -8.16 -8.70 -4.61
CA ILE A 91 -7.64 -7.93 -5.76
C ILE A 91 -7.04 -6.63 -5.20
N GLY A 92 -5.72 -6.51 -5.23
CA GLY A 92 -5.04 -5.26 -4.92
C GLY A 92 -4.84 -4.45 -6.19
N ILE A 93 -5.27 -3.19 -6.20
CA ILE A 93 -5.17 -2.29 -7.35
C ILE A 93 -4.45 -1.03 -6.90
N TYR A 94 -3.39 -0.65 -7.62
CA TYR A 94 -2.49 0.45 -7.23
C TYR A 94 -2.24 1.37 -8.43
N ASN A 95 -2.50 2.66 -8.26
CA ASN A 95 -2.19 3.70 -9.24
C ASN A 95 -0.88 4.41 -8.86
N PHE A 96 0.16 4.27 -9.68
CA PHE A 96 1.46 4.91 -9.48
C PHE A 96 1.62 6.23 -10.24
N SER A 97 0.52 6.76 -10.81
CA SER A 97 0.54 8.05 -11.50
C SER A 97 -0.03 9.18 -10.62
N ASP A 98 0.27 10.40 -11.02
CA ASP A 98 -0.27 11.64 -10.44
C ASP A 98 -1.64 12.04 -11.02
N GLN A 99 -2.28 11.14 -11.77
CA GLN A 99 -3.59 11.33 -12.38
C GLN A 99 -4.58 10.27 -11.86
N ASP A 100 -5.85 10.64 -11.74
CA ASP A 100 -6.92 9.67 -11.54
C ASP A 100 -7.01 8.75 -12.75
N LYS A 101 -7.16 7.45 -12.51
CA LYS A 101 -7.18 6.41 -13.54
C LYS A 101 -8.37 5.49 -13.38
N VAL A 102 -8.79 4.88 -14.48
CA VAL A 102 -9.79 3.80 -14.45
C VAL A 102 -9.10 2.48 -14.73
N ALA A 103 -9.14 1.56 -13.79
CA ALA A 103 -8.65 0.19 -13.97
C ALA A 103 -9.77 -0.69 -14.53
N TRP A 104 -9.54 -1.29 -15.69
CA TRP A 104 -10.39 -2.32 -16.25
C TRP A 104 -9.81 -3.68 -15.86
N ILE A 105 -10.46 -4.33 -14.90
CA ILE A 105 -10.03 -5.62 -14.37
C ILE A 105 -10.90 -6.71 -14.98
N ASN A 106 -10.27 -7.66 -15.66
CA ASN A 106 -10.95 -8.82 -16.23
C ASN A 106 -10.93 -9.99 -15.22
N GLU A 107 -11.72 -9.84 -14.18
CA GLU A 107 -11.94 -10.84 -13.13
C GLU A 107 -13.43 -11.10 -12.99
N ASP A 108 -13.80 -12.03 -12.10
CA ASP A 108 -15.21 -12.38 -11.89
C ASP A 108 -16.03 -11.16 -11.52
N ASP A 109 -17.19 -11.01 -12.14
CA ASP A 109 -18.19 -10.03 -11.75
C ASP A 109 -18.65 -10.28 -10.30
N GLY A 110 -18.93 -9.22 -9.58
CA GLY A 110 -19.43 -9.29 -8.22
C GLY A 110 -19.02 -8.11 -7.36
N ILE A 111 -19.62 -8.09 -6.19
CA ILE A 111 -19.34 -7.08 -5.18
C ILE A 111 -18.18 -7.55 -4.31
N TYR A 112 -17.26 -6.66 -4.09
CA TYR A 112 -16.10 -6.80 -3.21
C TYR A 112 -16.19 -5.75 -2.12
N THR A 113 -15.64 -6.05 -0.96
CA THR A 113 -15.40 -5.05 0.09
C THR A 113 -13.98 -4.52 -0.07
N ASP A 114 -13.80 -3.20 -0.18
CA ASP A 114 -12.48 -2.59 -0.02
C ASP A 114 -12.08 -2.65 1.45
N LEU A 115 -11.10 -3.46 1.78
CA LEU A 115 -10.67 -3.71 3.16
C LEU A 115 -10.10 -2.46 3.84
N ILE A 116 -9.60 -1.49 3.06
CA ILE A 116 -9.02 -0.25 3.60
C ILE A 116 -10.13 0.69 4.08
N SER A 117 -11.18 0.88 3.28
CA SER A 117 -12.28 1.81 3.58
C SER A 117 -13.52 1.15 4.18
N GLY A 118 -13.68 -0.15 4.02
CA GLY A 118 -14.88 -0.91 4.39
C GLY A 118 -16.04 -0.76 3.41
N HIS A 119 -15.89 -0.06 2.30
CA HIS A 119 -16.94 0.14 1.33
C HIS A 119 -17.07 -1.03 0.35
N GLU A 120 -18.31 -1.32 -0.06
CA GLU A 120 -18.59 -2.28 -1.12
C GLU A 120 -18.49 -1.63 -2.49
N MET A 121 -17.88 -2.33 -3.45
CA MET A 121 -17.74 -1.87 -4.83
C MET A 121 -17.55 -3.04 -5.81
N GLU A 122 -17.80 -2.77 -7.09
CA GLU A 122 -17.47 -3.71 -8.17
C GLU A 122 -15.97 -3.58 -8.51
N ALA A 123 -15.33 -4.69 -8.88
CA ALA A 123 -13.93 -4.68 -9.30
C ALA A 123 -13.75 -4.16 -10.74
N LYS A 124 -14.80 -4.12 -11.56
CA LYS A 124 -14.73 -3.76 -12.96
C LYS A 124 -14.88 -2.25 -13.16
N GLY A 125 -13.95 -1.64 -13.89
CA GLY A 125 -14.01 -0.20 -14.18
C GLY A 125 -13.82 0.68 -12.94
N VAL A 126 -12.90 0.29 -12.08
CA VAL A 126 -12.62 0.99 -10.81
C VAL A 126 -11.88 2.30 -11.09
N MET A 127 -12.45 3.41 -10.65
CA MET A 127 -11.73 4.69 -10.65
C MET A 127 -10.81 4.77 -9.43
N ILE A 128 -9.50 4.93 -9.69
CA ILE A 128 -8.47 4.96 -8.65
C ILE A 128 -7.87 6.36 -8.64
N PRO A 129 -7.91 7.06 -7.49
CA PRO A 129 -7.28 8.37 -7.36
C PRO A 129 -5.78 8.34 -7.66
N ALA A 130 -5.22 9.51 -7.99
CA ALA A 130 -3.78 9.70 -8.12
C ALA A 130 -3.06 9.15 -6.88
N PHE A 131 -2.06 8.29 -7.08
CA PHE A 131 -1.32 7.58 -6.03
C PHE A 131 -2.19 6.76 -5.05
N GLY A 132 -3.45 6.48 -5.45
CA GLY A 132 -4.41 5.72 -4.65
C GLY A 132 -4.27 4.21 -4.82
N CYS A 133 -4.94 3.47 -3.94
CA CYS A 133 -5.06 2.02 -4.04
C CYS A 133 -6.39 1.54 -3.44
N PHE A 134 -6.79 0.33 -3.86
CA PHE A 134 -7.89 -0.44 -3.27
C PHE A 134 -7.44 -1.86 -2.94
N TRP A 135 -7.96 -2.37 -1.84
CA TRP A 135 -7.76 -3.74 -1.38
C TRP A 135 -9.10 -4.48 -1.37
N LEU A 136 -9.53 -4.88 -2.55
CA LEU A 136 -10.83 -5.51 -2.76
C LEU A 136 -10.80 -6.97 -2.34
N CYS A 137 -11.66 -7.38 -1.44
CA CYS A 137 -11.76 -8.75 -0.97
C CYS A 137 -13.21 -9.24 -0.98
N ARG A 138 -13.41 -10.51 -1.30
CA ARG A 138 -14.69 -11.21 -1.11
C ARG A 138 -14.49 -12.62 -0.60
N LYS A 139 -15.44 -13.13 0.14
CA LYS A 139 -15.54 -14.55 0.47
C LYS A 139 -16.08 -15.33 -0.74
N LYS A 140 -15.62 -16.55 -0.88
CA LYS A 140 -16.09 -17.51 -1.88
C LYS A 140 -17.32 -18.26 -1.42
#